data_6c2dc92d438ca39a98f0a7bf5da3d045
#
_entry.id   6c2dc92d438ca39a98f0a7bf5da3d045
#
_cell.length_a   1.000
_cell.length_b   1.000
_cell.length_c   1.000
_cell.angle_alpha   90.00
_cell.angle_beta   90.00
_cell.angle_gamma   90.00
#
_symmetry.space_group_name_H-M   'P 1'
#
loop_
_entity.id
_entity.type
_entity.pdbx_description
1 polymer ?
#
loop_
_entity_poly.entity_id
_entity_poly.type
_entity_poly.pdbx_seq_one_letter_code
_entity_poly.pdbx_strand_id
1 'polypeptide(L)'
;MPTQRRDSYTFSSGDVYEGAWNKAGQREGYGTYSFVNGNMYEGEWKADMMEGRGTYTYADGNVYEGEYKAGRKEGRGTVRFANGKVMVALFKQGAPTGVGVGWDADGLQAWRLRDGEKVEAISLDEAEQTAERISSGVLGVKAVAAEAAKAEKVAAA
;
A
#
# COMPACT_ATOMS: atom_id res chain seq x y z
N MET A 1 23.12 -21.35 9.01
CA MET A 1 22.31 -20.30 8.33
C MET A 1 22.24 -20.66 6.86
N PRO A 2 21.07 -20.86 6.28
CA PRO A 2 21.01 -20.97 4.85
C PRO A 2 21.40 -19.62 4.26
N THR A 3 22.49 -19.60 3.51
CA THR A 3 22.90 -18.42 2.74
C THR A 3 21.81 -18.18 1.69
N GLN A 4 21.04 -17.13 1.89
CA GLN A 4 20.10 -16.67 0.86
C GLN A 4 20.92 -16.19 -0.33
N ARG A 5 20.82 -16.93 -1.42
CA ARG A 5 21.48 -16.59 -2.66
C ARG A 5 20.76 -15.41 -3.30
N ARG A 6 21.50 -14.34 -3.60
CA ARG A 6 21.00 -13.21 -4.36
C ARG A 6 21.43 -13.36 -5.80
N ASP A 7 20.49 -13.72 -6.65
CA ASP A 7 20.76 -13.90 -8.07
C ASP A 7 19.72 -13.16 -8.90
N SER A 8 20.17 -12.65 -10.04
CA SER A 8 19.30 -12.11 -11.07
C SER A 8 18.85 -13.22 -12.01
N TYR A 9 17.55 -13.24 -12.31
CA TYR A 9 16.96 -14.20 -13.22
C TYR A 9 16.00 -13.48 -14.19
N THR A 10 16.18 -13.75 -15.49
CA THR A 10 15.27 -13.25 -16.52
C THR A 10 14.34 -14.37 -16.96
N PHE A 11 13.03 -14.14 -16.78
CA PHE A 11 11.99 -15.07 -17.20
C PHE A 11 11.77 -15.02 -18.71
N SER A 12 11.15 -16.05 -19.27
CA SER A 12 10.83 -16.10 -20.72
C SER A 12 9.91 -14.96 -21.16
N SER A 13 9.14 -14.37 -20.24
CA SER A 13 8.29 -13.18 -20.47
C SER A 13 9.09 -11.91 -20.70
N GLY A 14 10.38 -11.89 -20.29
CA GLY A 14 11.21 -10.69 -20.25
C GLY A 14 11.25 -10.03 -18.86
N ASP A 15 10.43 -10.49 -17.93
CA ASP A 15 10.49 -10.01 -16.55
C ASP A 15 11.81 -10.40 -15.90
N VAL A 16 12.29 -9.57 -14.95
CA VAL A 16 13.55 -9.81 -14.25
C VAL A 16 13.31 -9.80 -12.74
N TYR A 17 13.77 -10.81 -12.05
CA TYR A 17 13.85 -10.83 -10.59
C TYR A 17 15.30 -10.78 -10.14
N GLU A 18 15.59 -9.89 -9.19
CA GLU A 18 16.88 -9.81 -8.53
C GLU A 18 16.68 -9.82 -7.02
N GLY A 19 17.16 -10.85 -6.34
CA GLY A 19 16.99 -10.97 -4.90
C GLY A 19 17.24 -12.35 -4.35
N ALA A 20 16.67 -12.60 -3.18
CA ALA A 20 16.83 -13.84 -2.45
C ALA A 20 15.91 -14.95 -2.94
N TRP A 21 16.40 -16.18 -2.86
CA TRP A 21 15.71 -17.40 -3.26
C TRP A 21 15.82 -18.44 -2.13
N ASN A 22 14.77 -19.25 -1.98
CA ASN A 22 14.83 -20.39 -1.07
C ASN A 22 15.45 -21.62 -1.76
N LYS A 23 15.61 -22.69 -1.00
CA LYS A 23 16.19 -23.95 -1.52
C LYS A 23 15.32 -24.64 -2.57
N ALA A 24 14.02 -24.36 -2.57
CA ALA A 24 13.08 -24.89 -3.55
C ALA A 24 13.06 -24.08 -4.88
N GLY A 25 13.90 -23.03 -4.99
CA GLY A 25 13.94 -22.17 -6.17
C GLY A 25 12.82 -21.15 -6.23
N GLN A 26 12.19 -20.85 -5.11
CA GLN A 26 11.14 -19.84 -5.01
C GLN A 26 11.72 -18.51 -4.50
N ARG A 27 11.16 -17.40 -4.97
CA ARG A 27 11.49 -16.07 -4.44
C ARG A 27 11.10 -16.02 -2.98
N GLU A 28 12.04 -15.67 -2.13
CA GLU A 28 11.86 -15.62 -0.69
C GLU A 28 12.87 -14.68 -0.05
N GLY A 29 12.43 -13.84 0.88
CA GLY A 29 13.23 -12.77 1.43
C GLY A 29 13.06 -11.48 0.65
N TYR A 30 14.05 -10.63 0.61
CA TYR A 30 13.96 -9.34 -0.08
C TYR A 30 14.38 -9.46 -1.54
N GLY A 31 13.62 -8.86 -2.44
CA GLY A 31 13.96 -8.86 -3.87
C GLY A 31 13.17 -7.84 -4.69
N THR A 32 13.71 -7.53 -5.87
CA THR A 32 13.12 -6.61 -6.83
C THR A 32 12.67 -7.37 -8.06
N TYR A 33 11.40 -7.20 -8.43
CA TYR A 33 10.80 -7.78 -9.63
C TYR A 33 10.48 -6.66 -10.61
N SER A 34 11.08 -6.72 -11.79
CA SER A 34 10.83 -5.76 -12.87
C SER A 34 10.00 -6.43 -13.95
N PHE A 35 8.78 -5.94 -14.13
CA PHE A 35 7.87 -6.43 -15.17
C PHE A 35 8.22 -5.80 -16.51
N VAL A 36 8.05 -6.55 -17.57
CA VAL A 36 8.34 -6.08 -18.94
C VAL A 36 7.47 -4.88 -19.33
N ASN A 37 6.28 -4.73 -18.71
CA ASN A 37 5.39 -3.59 -18.95
C ASN A 37 5.80 -2.29 -18.24
N GLY A 38 6.91 -2.32 -17.49
CA GLY A 38 7.42 -1.15 -16.76
C GLY A 38 7.02 -1.07 -15.29
N ASN A 39 6.17 -1.97 -14.81
CA ASN A 39 5.89 -2.05 -13.38
C ASN A 39 7.10 -2.64 -12.64
N MET A 40 7.23 -2.29 -11.35
CA MET A 40 8.31 -2.82 -10.52
C MET A 40 7.80 -3.05 -9.09
N TYR A 41 8.15 -4.19 -8.51
CA TYR A 41 7.95 -4.44 -7.09
C TYR A 41 9.29 -4.61 -6.40
N GLU A 42 9.46 -3.93 -5.27
CA GLU A 42 10.63 -4.04 -4.42
C GLU A 42 10.17 -4.29 -2.98
N GLY A 43 10.53 -5.43 -2.41
CA GLY A 43 10.09 -5.76 -1.08
C GLY A 43 10.28 -7.23 -0.70
N GLU A 44 9.47 -7.65 0.26
CA GLU A 44 9.54 -8.98 0.83
C GLU A 44 8.76 -9.98 -0.01
N TRP A 45 9.29 -11.20 -0.08
CA TRP A 45 8.75 -12.34 -0.83
C TRP A 45 8.67 -13.56 0.07
N LYS A 46 7.68 -14.39 -0.15
CA LYS A 46 7.53 -15.69 0.50
C LYS A 46 6.87 -16.67 -0.46
N ALA A 47 7.55 -17.81 -0.69
CA ALA A 47 7.03 -18.87 -1.56
C ALA A 47 6.51 -18.34 -2.91
N ASP A 48 7.34 -17.53 -3.61
CA ASP A 48 7.04 -16.89 -4.90
C ASP A 48 5.96 -15.80 -4.87
N MET A 49 5.48 -15.41 -3.70
CA MET A 49 4.46 -14.36 -3.57
C MET A 49 5.01 -13.13 -2.84
N MET A 50 4.52 -11.95 -3.26
CA MET A 50 4.73 -10.73 -2.48
C MET A 50 4.08 -10.91 -1.11
N GLU A 51 4.85 -10.65 -0.06
CA GLU A 51 4.43 -10.85 1.32
C GLU A 51 5.12 -9.82 2.21
N GLY A 52 4.47 -9.38 3.28
CA GLY A 52 5.06 -8.39 4.17
C GLY A 52 5.10 -7.00 3.55
N ARG A 53 6.17 -6.24 3.78
CA ARG A 53 6.27 -4.87 3.30
C ARG A 53 6.90 -4.80 1.91
N GLY A 54 6.36 -3.92 1.08
CA GLY A 54 6.90 -3.70 -0.25
C GLY A 54 6.42 -2.40 -0.89
N THR A 55 7.13 -2.01 -1.94
CA THR A 55 6.82 -0.85 -2.77
C THR A 55 6.55 -1.32 -4.19
N TYR A 56 5.37 -1.01 -4.69
CA TYR A 56 4.97 -1.32 -6.06
C TYR A 56 4.89 -0.02 -6.86
N THR A 57 5.71 0.09 -7.89
CA THR A 57 5.73 1.22 -8.81
C THR A 57 5.07 0.81 -10.11
N TYR A 58 3.97 1.47 -10.46
CA TYR A 58 3.26 1.25 -11.71
C TYR A 58 3.93 2.02 -12.84
N ALA A 59 3.84 1.49 -14.06
CA ALA A 59 4.41 2.13 -15.24
C ALA A 59 3.88 3.55 -15.50
N ASP A 60 2.65 3.85 -15.04
CA ASP A 60 2.03 5.17 -15.14
C ASP A 60 2.53 6.19 -14.11
N GLY A 61 3.38 5.77 -13.19
CA GLY A 61 3.97 6.62 -12.15
C GLY A 61 3.28 6.56 -10.80
N ASN A 62 2.18 5.81 -10.65
CA ASN A 62 1.58 5.58 -9.34
C ASN A 62 2.50 4.67 -8.51
N VAL A 63 2.55 4.88 -7.20
CA VAL A 63 3.37 4.09 -6.28
C VAL A 63 2.52 3.67 -5.08
N TYR A 64 2.50 2.37 -4.80
CA TYR A 64 1.96 1.83 -3.55
C TYR A 64 3.12 1.43 -2.65
N GLU A 65 3.08 1.88 -1.40
CA GLU A 65 4.02 1.46 -0.36
C GLU A 65 3.23 0.95 0.84
N GLY A 66 3.40 -0.31 1.19
CA GLY A 66 2.64 -0.89 2.28
C GLY A 66 2.80 -2.40 2.41
N GLU A 67 1.76 -3.01 2.97
CA GLU A 67 1.74 -4.42 3.30
C GLU A 67 1.12 -5.26 2.19
N TYR A 68 1.66 -6.46 2.02
CA TYR A 68 1.20 -7.49 1.09
C TYR A 68 0.95 -8.81 1.81
N LYS A 69 -0.02 -9.55 1.32
CA LYS A 69 -0.28 -10.93 1.75
C LYS A 69 -0.73 -11.75 0.55
N ALA A 70 -0.05 -12.88 0.34
CA ALA A 70 -0.35 -13.79 -0.76
C ALA A 70 -0.46 -13.08 -2.12
N GLY A 71 0.46 -12.14 -2.39
CA GLY A 71 0.53 -11.41 -3.65
C GLY A 71 -0.42 -10.22 -3.79
N ARG A 72 -1.19 -9.90 -2.76
CA ARG A 72 -2.17 -8.80 -2.80
C ARG A 72 -1.89 -7.77 -1.72
N LYS A 73 -2.26 -6.50 -2.00
CA LYS A 73 -2.25 -5.45 -0.98
C LYS A 73 -3.18 -5.85 0.16
N GLU A 74 -2.66 -5.84 1.36
CA GLU A 74 -3.38 -6.25 2.57
C GLU A 74 -2.84 -5.50 3.77
N GLY A 75 -3.72 -4.86 4.55
CA GLY A 75 -3.29 -4.07 5.70
C GLY A 75 -2.99 -2.63 5.33
N ARG A 76 -2.02 -2.02 6.00
CA ARG A 76 -1.71 -0.59 5.87
C ARG A 76 -0.97 -0.28 4.58
N GLY A 77 -1.38 0.79 3.90
CA GLY A 77 -0.70 1.23 2.70
C GLY A 77 -0.89 2.70 2.37
N THR A 78 0.08 3.24 1.66
CA THR A 78 0.07 4.59 1.12
C THR A 78 0.18 4.51 -0.39
N VAL A 79 -0.71 5.21 -1.09
CA VAL A 79 -0.65 5.36 -2.54
C VAL A 79 -0.26 6.79 -2.87
N ARG A 80 0.81 6.94 -3.65
CA ARG A 80 1.19 8.21 -4.26
C ARG A 80 0.85 8.14 -5.72
N PHE A 81 -0.11 8.96 -6.12
CA PHE A 81 -0.55 9.00 -7.52
C PHE A 81 0.43 9.82 -8.35
N ALA A 82 0.54 9.49 -9.63
CA ALA A 82 1.40 10.22 -10.58
C ALA A 82 1.07 11.71 -10.65
N ASN A 83 -0.20 12.09 -10.39
CA ASN A 83 -0.64 13.48 -10.36
C ASN A 83 -0.28 14.22 -9.06
N GLY A 84 0.39 13.58 -8.11
CA GLY A 84 0.80 14.15 -6.85
C GLY A 84 -0.15 13.96 -5.68
N LYS A 85 -1.35 13.44 -5.91
CA LYS A 85 -2.28 13.08 -4.82
C LYS A 85 -1.71 11.95 -3.98
N VAL A 86 -2.11 11.91 -2.71
CA VAL A 86 -1.68 10.87 -1.77
C VAL A 86 -2.91 10.29 -1.06
N MET A 87 -2.93 8.98 -0.89
CA MET A 87 -3.96 8.28 -0.13
C MET A 87 -3.31 7.37 0.91
N VAL A 88 -3.80 7.41 2.14
CA VAL A 88 -3.44 6.46 3.19
C VAL A 88 -4.69 5.70 3.59
N ALA A 89 -4.65 4.39 3.55
CA ALA A 89 -5.80 3.54 3.82
C ALA A 89 -5.39 2.16 4.32
N LEU A 90 -6.38 1.43 4.82
CA LEU A 90 -6.30 -0.01 4.97
C LEU A 90 -6.73 -0.67 3.66
N PHE A 91 -6.04 -1.74 3.30
CA PHE A 91 -6.32 -2.53 2.09
C PHE A 91 -6.75 -3.93 2.46
N LYS A 92 -7.66 -4.47 1.68
CA LYS A 92 -8.10 -5.86 1.79
C LYS A 92 -8.28 -6.43 0.39
N GLN A 93 -7.57 -7.52 0.12
CA GLN A 93 -7.60 -8.20 -1.19
C GLN A 93 -7.36 -7.24 -2.37
N GLY A 94 -6.41 -6.31 -2.20
CA GLY A 94 -5.99 -5.39 -3.24
C GLY A 94 -6.74 -4.06 -3.30
N ALA A 95 -7.84 -3.89 -2.55
CA ALA A 95 -8.66 -2.69 -2.58
C ALA A 95 -8.64 -1.92 -1.25
N PRO A 96 -8.69 -0.56 -1.30
CA PRO A 96 -8.84 0.21 -0.08
C PRO A 96 -10.20 -0.07 0.56
N THR A 97 -10.21 -0.16 1.89
CA THR A 97 -11.40 -0.50 2.67
C THR A 97 -11.52 0.37 3.91
N GLY A 98 -12.77 0.70 4.28
CA GLY A 98 -13.05 1.50 5.46
C GLY A 98 -12.59 2.94 5.34
N VAL A 99 -12.33 3.58 6.48
CA VAL A 99 -11.88 4.97 6.53
C VAL A 99 -10.43 5.10 6.11
N GLY A 100 -10.19 6.00 5.16
CA GLY A 100 -8.89 6.45 4.77
C GLY A 100 -8.81 7.95 4.73
N VAL A 101 -7.67 8.47 4.37
CA VAL A 101 -7.46 9.91 4.12
C VAL A 101 -6.71 10.12 2.82
N GLY A 102 -7.01 11.24 2.18
CA GLY A 102 -6.33 11.64 0.96
C GLY A 102 -5.99 13.12 0.98
N TRP A 103 -4.95 13.47 0.25
CA TRP A 103 -4.53 14.85 0.04
C TRP A 103 -4.52 15.15 -1.45
N ASP A 104 -4.93 16.37 -1.79
CA ASP A 104 -4.77 16.88 -3.14
C ASP A 104 -3.29 17.10 -3.47
N ALA A 105 -2.98 17.23 -4.75
CA ALA A 105 -1.59 17.29 -5.23
C ALA A 105 -0.77 18.44 -4.64
N ASP A 106 -1.41 19.56 -4.31
CA ASP A 106 -0.77 20.72 -3.68
C ASP A 106 -0.57 20.56 -2.17
N GLY A 107 -1.16 19.52 -1.56
CA GLY A 107 -1.09 19.28 -0.12
C GLY A 107 -1.90 20.25 0.73
N LEU A 108 -2.70 21.14 0.12
CA LEU A 108 -3.45 22.18 0.83
C LEU A 108 -4.84 21.73 1.24
N GLN A 109 -5.38 20.69 0.63
CA GLN A 109 -6.68 20.11 0.95
C GLN A 109 -6.57 18.64 1.27
N ALA A 110 -7.32 18.21 2.27
CA ALA A 110 -7.40 16.83 2.68
C ALA A 110 -8.86 16.35 2.72
N TRP A 111 -9.03 15.06 2.53
CA TRP A 111 -10.33 14.42 2.39
C TRP A 111 -10.40 13.18 3.25
N ARG A 112 -11.54 12.99 3.91
CA ARG A 112 -11.87 11.68 4.45
C ARG A 112 -12.35 10.81 3.30
N LEU A 113 -11.85 9.58 3.29
CA LEU A 113 -12.21 8.58 2.30
C LEU A 113 -12.98 7.44 2.96
N ARG A 114 -13.85 6.82 2.18
CA ARG A 114 -14.47 5.54 2.55
C ARG A 114 -14.35 4.61 1.35
N ASP A 115 -13.70 3.47 1.57
CA ASP A 115 -13.41 2.50 0.53
C ASP A 115 -12.72 3.13 -0.70
N GLY A 116 -11.84 4.10 -0.44
CA GLY A 116 -11.09 4.84 -1.46
C GLY A 116 -11.81 6.04 -2.08
N GLU A 117 -13.08 6.26 -1.78
CA GLU A 117 -13.87 7.35 -2.34
C GLU A 117 -13.93 8.54 -1.39
N LYS A 118 -13.90 9.77 -1.95
CA LYS A 118 -14.02 11.00 -1.18
C LYS A 118 -15.41 11.10 -0.54
N VAL A 119 -15.46 11.36 0.76
CA VAL A 119 -16.68 11.56 1.51
C VAL A 119 -16.87 13.04 1.87
N GLU A 120 -15.85 13.64 2.48
CA GLU A 120 -15.89 15.03 2.94
C GLU A 120 -14.49 15.61 3.06
N ALA A 121 -14.41 16.94 2.98
CA ALA A 121 -13.19 17.67 3.29
C ALA A 121 -12.95 17.68 4.80
N ILE A 122 -11.70 17.51 5.22
CA ILE A 122 -11.27 17.57 6.61
C ILE A 122 -10.06 18.49 6.75
N SER A 123 -9.74 18.87 7.99
CA SER A 123 -8.53 19.66 8.24
C SER A 123 -7.28 18.84 7.97
N LEU A 124 -6.18 19.52 7.67
CA LEU A 124 -4.87 18.86 7.51
C LEU A 124 -4.44 18.13 8.78
N ASP A 125 -4.70 18.73 9.94
CA ASP A 125 -4.38 18.11 11.24
C ASP A 125 -5.16 16.81 11.45
N GLU A 126 -6.45 16.81 11.15
CA GLU A 126 -7.28 15.61 11.25
C GLU A 126 -6.81 14.52 10.28
N ALA A 127 -6.43 14.92 9.07
CA ALA A 127 -5.91 13.99 8.07
C ALA A 127 -4.61 13.34 8.54
N GLU A 128 -3.69 14.12 9.06
CA GLU A 128 -2.41 13.60 9.58
C GLU A 128 -2.62 12.65 10.75
N GLN A 129 -3.49 13.01 11.70
CA GLN A 129 -3.82 12.16 12.84
C GLN A 129 -4.45 10.84 12.40
N THR A 130 -5.36 10.89 11.44
CA THR A 130 -6.01 9.67 10.91
C THR A 130 -5.01 8.78 10.18
N ALA A 131 -4.16 9.37 9.34
CA ALA A 131 -3.10 8.64 8.64
C ALA A 131 -2.13 7.97 9.62
N GLU A 132 -1.74 8.67 10.66
CA GLU A 132 -0.86 8.13 11.71
C GLU A 132 -1.49 6.95 12.44
N ARG A 133 -2.78 7.03 12.76
CA ARG A 133 -3.52 5.93 13.40
C ARG A 133 -3.62 4.70 12.47
N ILE A 134 -3.87 4.90 11.19
CA ILE A 134 -3.88 3.82 10.19
C ILE A 134 -2.48 3.19 10.12
N SER A 135 -1.45 4.00 9.97
CA SER A 135 -0.07 3.55 9.80
C SER A 135 0.49 2.86 11.05
N SER A 136 0.08 3.28 12.24
CA SER A 136 0.51 2.66 13.50
C SER A 136 -0.26 1.38 13.87
N GLY A 137 -1.35 1.07 13.13
CA GLY A 137 -2.19 -0.07 13.42
C GLY A 137 -3.13 0.13 14.62
N VAL A 138 -3.26 1.36 15.14
CA VAL A 138 -4.18 1.69 16.24
C VAL A 138 -5.63 1.62 15.79
N LEU A 139 -5.91 1.91 14.51
CA LEU A 139 -7.24 1.81 13.93
C LEU A 139 -7.51 0.39 13.44
N GLY A 140 -8.14 -0.43 14.27
CA GLY A 140 -8.78 -1.65 13.81
C GLY A 140 -10.13 -1.35 13.14
N VAL A 141 -10.77 -2.36 12.56
CA VAL A 141 -12.02 -2.20 11.80
C VAL A 141 -13.11 -1.48 12.62
N LYS A 142 -13.21 -1.75 13.92
CA LYS A 142 -14.18 -1.08 14.81
C LYS A 142 -13.84 0.39 15.03
N ALA A 143 -12.58 0.71 15.21
CA ALA A 143 -12.14 2.10 15.42
C ALA A 143 -12.33 2.95 14.16
N VAL A 144 -12.06 2.38 12.99
CA VAL A 144 -12.32 3.02 11.69
C VAL A 144 -13.80 3.32 11.53
N ALA A 145 -14.69 2.39 11.88
CA ALA A 145 -16.13 2.59 11.83
C ALA A 145 -16.61 3.67 12.82
N ALA A 146 -16.04 3.69 14.02
CA ALA A 146 -16.36 4.69 15.05
C ALA A 146 -15.93 6.11 14.63
N GLU A 147 -14.76 6.25 14.01
CA GLU A 147 -14.31 7.55 13.47
C GLU A 147 -15.21 8.02 12.33
N ALA A 148 -15.66 7.13 11.46
CA ALA A 148 -16.60 7.46 10.40
C ALA A 148 -17.93 7.96 10.97
N ALA A 149 -18.49 7.29 12.00
CA ALA A 149 -19.74 7.69 12.64
C ALA A 149 -19.61 9.04 13.35
N LYS A 150 -18.47 9.31 14.00
CA LYS A 150 -18.17 10.58 14.65
C LYS A 150 -18.10 11.73 13.63
N ALA A 151 -17.50 11.49 12.49
CA ALA A 151 -17.41 12.47 11.42
C ALA A 151 -18.76 12.79 10.81
N GLU A 152 -19.61 11.80 10.61
CA GLU A 152 -20.98 12.00 10.13
C GLU A 152 -21.79 12.86 11.11
N LYS A 153 -21.61 12.68 12.42
CA LYS A 153 -22.26 13.52 13.44
C LYS A 153 -21.76 14.96 13.41
N VAL A 154 -20.47 15.19 13.22
CA VAL A 154 -19.90 16.54 13.12
C VAL A 154 -20.37 17.23 11.84
N ALA A 155 -20.47 16.52 10.72
CA ALA A 155 -20.95 17.06 9.45
C ALA A 155 -22.46 17.35 9.48
N ALA A 156 -23.23 16.62 10.29
CA ALA A 156 -24.70 16.83 10.46
C ALA A 156 -25.06 17.94 11.45
N ALA A 157 -24.11 18.41 12.26
CA ALA A 157 -24.28 19.53 13.18
C ALA A 157 -23.93 20.84 12.47
#